data_73429f926d878e8ebf856e52747700af
#
_entry.id   73429f926d878e8ebf856e52747700af
#
_cell.length_a   1.000
_cell.length_b   1.000
_cell.length_c   1.000
_cell.angle_alpha   90.00
_cell.angle_beta   90.00
_cell.angle_gamma   90.00
#
_symmetry.space_group_name_H-M   'P 1'
#
loop_
_entity.id
_entity.type
_entity.pdbx_description
1 polymer ?
#
loop_
_entity_poly.entity_id
_entity_poly.type
_entity_poly.pdbx_seq_one_letter_code
_entity_poly.pdbx_strand_id
1 'polypeptide(L)'
;MTTAKPISLFDMKAQQALIRPELDRRLAHVLDSGAFVNGPEVRELEAGLAAFAGASHAVGVSSGTDALQIAMMAEGIGRGDAVFLPAFTYTATAEVPLVLGATPVFVDVAEDGFNIDLDDLRHRIALVKAAGKLHPRAVVGVDLFGRPADWPAIQEICRAEGMFALDDAAQAFGGALHGKRLGQWADATALSFYPTKTLGCYGDGGALLTNDPDRAELYRSLRTHGEGKTRYEVERTGMNGRLDTIQAAILLCKLPLLDGELAARARIAAQYNARLSNHVVVPGTMPGADSAWGLYSILLPDAEARARVQAAMQAQGVPSAIYYPKALHHQPAYAGAHASLGEMPALPVSENLCGRILSLPMHPYLDEGQVDRVADAVIAGV
;
A
#
# COMPACT_ATOMS: atom_id res chain seq x y z
N MET A 1 -25.32 2.63 -33.81
CA MET A 1 -24.98 1.86 -32.59
C MET A 1 -23.88 2.63 -31.88
N THR A 2 -24.17 3.27 -30.76
CA THR A 2 -23.17 3.91 -29.92
C THR A 2 -22.27 2.78 -29.39
N THR A 3 -21.01 2.74 -29.80
CA THR A 3 -20.03 1.81 -29.26
C THR A 3 -19.91 2.06 -27.75
N ALA A 4 -20.15 1.03 -26.95
CA ALA A 4 -20.05 1.14 -25.51
C ALA A 4 -18.65 1.65 -25.12
N LYS A 5 -18.60 2.61 -24.19
CA LYS A 5 -17.35 3.20 -23.70
C LYS A 5 -16.42 2.08 -23.15
N PRO A 6 -15.13 2.05 -23.54
CA PRO A 6 -14.21 1.03 -23.04
C PRO A 6 -14.07 1.09 -21.52
N ILE A 7 -13.80 -0.06 -20.91
CA ILE A 7 -13.54 -0.18 -19.47
C ILE A 7 -12.07 -0.49 -19.30
N SER A 8 -11.39 0.20 -18.39
CA SER A 8 -10.00 -0.07 -17.97
C SER A 8 -9.92 -0.37 -16.48
N LEU A 9 -8.88 -1.07 -16.04
CA LEU A 9 -8.64 -1.29 -14.61
C LEU A 9 -8.34 0.02 -13.86
N PHE A 10 -7.61 0.92 -14.54
CA PHE A 10 -7.23 2.25 -14.06
C PHE A 10 -7.33 3.24 -15.23
N ASP A 11 -7.77 4.45 -14.99
CA ASP A 11 -7.89 5.48 -16.05
C ASP A 11 -7.11 6.75 -15.70
N MET A 12 -5.80 6.69 -15.90
CA MET A 12 -4.91 7.85 -15.71
C MET A 12 -5.14 8.94 -16.78
N LYS A 13 -5.65 8.59 -17.97
CA LYS A 13 -5.88 9.59 -19.03
C LYS A 13 -7.04 10.51 -18.68
N ALA A 14 -8.11 9.99 -18.07
CA ALA A 14 -9.21 10.80 -17.59
C ALA A 14 -8.75 11.81 -16.53
N GLN A 15 -7.95 11.38 -15.56
CA GLN A 15 -7.35 12.26 -14.56
C GLN A 15 -6.44 13.32 -15.20
N GLN A 16 -5.54 12.89 -16.08
CA GLN A 16 -4.60 13.79 -16.76
C GLN A 16 -5.33 14.90 -17.53
N ALA A 17 -6.44 14.58 -18.17
CA ALA A 17 -7.22 15.57 -18.94
C ALA A 17 -7.75 16.70 -18.02
N LEU A 18 -8.12 16.39 -16.79
CA LEU A 18 -8.62 17.38 -15.81
C LEU A 18 -7.53 18.34 -15.33
N ILE A 19 -6.31 17.85 -15.17
CA ILE A 19 -5.20 18.63 -14.60
C ILE A 19 -4.24 19.18 -15.66
N ARG A 20 -4.49 18.93 -16.95
CA ARG A 20 -3.53 19.18 -18.03
C ARG A 20 -2.94 20.60 -18.04
N PRO A 21 -3.73 21.69 -17.92
CA PRO A 21 -3.17 23.04 -17.95
C PRO A 21 -2.21 23.32 -16.79
N GLU A 22 -2.57 22.91 -15.56
CA GLU A 22 -1.72 23.10 -14.38
C GLU A 22 -0.49 22.19 -14.43
N LEU A 23 -0.64 20.97 -14.92
CA LEU A 23 0.45 20.03 -15.14
C LEU A 23 1.52 20.59 -16.07
N ASP A 24 1.08 21.11 -17.25
CA ASP A 24 2.01 21.69 -18.25
C ASP A 24 2.74 22.91 -17.65
N ARG A 25 2.04 23.76 -16.90
CA ARG A 25 2.62 24.92 -16.24
C ARG A 25 3.69 24.53 -15.19
N ARG A 26 3.37 23.57 -14.29
CA ARG A 26 4.31 23.13 -13.23
C ARG A 26 5.51 22.41 -13.82
N LEU A 27 5.32 21.56 -14.84
CA LEU A 27 6.44 20.89 -15.50
C LEU A 27 7.35 21.88 -16.21
N ALA A 28 6.81 22.87 -16.93
CA ALA A 28 7.60 23.94 -17.54
C ALA A 28 8.43 24.69 -16.48
N HIS A 29 7.81 25.03 -15.34
CA HIS A 29 8.53 25.70 -14.23
C HIS A 29 9.71 24.87 -13.71
N VAL A 30 9.55 23.56 -13.52
CA VAL A 30 10.66 22.69 -13.08
C VAL A 30 11.77 22.63 -14.13
N LEU A 31 11.41 22.54 -15.41
CA LEU A 31 12.38 22.54 -16.52
C LEU A 31 13.16 23.87 -16.61
N ASP A 32 12.46 25.00 -16.48
CA ASP A 32 13.07 26.33 -16.54
C ASP A 32 13.98 26.61 -15.33
N SER A 33 13.58 26.14 -14.14
CA SER A 33 14.37 26.32 -12.91
C SER A 33 15.62 25.44 -12.84
N GLY A 34 15.61 24.28 -13.52
CA GLY A 34 16.67 23.28 -13.44
C GLY A 34 16.80 22.58 -12.07
N ALA A 35 15.90 22.82 -11.14
CA ALA A 35 15.92 22.24 -9.78
C ALA A 35 15.31 20.82 -9.77
N PHE A 36 15.92 19.88 -10.49
CA PHE A 36 15.37 18.52 -10.69
C PHE A 36 15.41 17.61 -9.46
N VAL A 37 16.26 17.91 -8.48
CA VAL A 37 16.44 17.11 -7.25
C VAL A 37 16.30 18.03 -6.04
N ASN A 38 15.47 17.64 -5.07
CA ASN A 38 15.18 18.41 -3.85
C ASN A 38 14.72 19.86 -4.12
N GLY A 39 14.01 20.08 -5.24
CA GLY A 39 13.41 21.36 -5.58
C GLY A 39 12.33 21.81 -4.59
N PRO A 40 11.84 23.07 -4.70
CA PRO A 40 10.82 23.60 -3.81
C PRO A 40 9.52 22.81 -3.83
N GLU A 41 9.17 22.17 -4.98
CA GLU A 41 7.97 21.33 -5.15
C GLU A 41 7.99 20.13 -4.22
N VAL A 42 9.15 19.56 -3.92
CA VAL A 42 9.27 18.43 -2.98
C VAL A 42 8.83 18.87 -1.58
N ARG A 43 9.27 20.03 -1.12
CA ARG A 43 8.89 20.57 0.20
C ARG A 43 7.40 20.97 0.24
N GLU A 44 6.89 21.59 -0.84
CA GLU A 44 5.48 21.92 -0.99
C GLU A 44 4.61 20.66 -0.91
N LEU A 45 5.02 19.61 -1.62
CA LEU A 45 4.32 18.31 -1.57
C LEU A 45 4.38 17.68 -0.17
N GLU A 46 5.55 17.64 0.46
CA GLU A 46 5.72 17.09 1.82
C GLU A 46 4.78 17.79 2.80
N ALA A 47 4.67 19.11 2.75
CA ALA A 47 3.74 19.87 3.57
C ALA A 47 2.26 19.51 3.25
N GLY A 48 1.91 19.40 1.97
CA GLY A 48 0.58 19.00 1.54
C GLY A 48 0.19 17.58 1.96
N LEU A 49 1.11 16.62 1.84
CA LEU A 49 0.90 15.24 2.26
C LEU A 49 0.69 15.13 3.78
N ALA A 50 1.54 15.81 4.56
CA ALA A 50 1.42 15.84 6.02
C ALA A 50 0.08 16.43 6.45
N ALA A 51 -0.33 17.57 5.88
CA ALA A 51 -1.60 18.21 6.16
C ALA A 51 -2.80 17.31 5.79
N PHE A 52 -2.77 16.67 4.61
CA PHE A 52 -3.83 15.78 4.15
C PHE A 52 -3.97 14.54 5.04
N ALA A 53 -2.85 13.93 5.44
CA ALA A 53 -2.83 12.74 6.29
C ALA A 53 -3.05 13.04 7.78
N GLY A 54 -2.99 14.30 8.19
CA GLY A 54 -3.01 14.69 9.61
C GLY A 54 -1.76 14.23 10.37
N ALA A 55 -0.65 14.02 9.67
CA ALA A 55 0.65 13.71 10.23
C ALA A 55 1.46 15.01 10.45
N SER A 56 2.42 14.98 11.40
CA SER A 56 3.28 16.13 11.67
C SER A 56 4.33 16.36 10.58
N HIS A 57 4.81 15.26 9.97
CA HIS A 57 5.89 15.29 8.98
C HIS A 57 5.62 14.31 7.85
N ALA A 58 6.01 14.73 6.63
CA ALA A 58 6.16 13.87 5.47
C ALA A 58 7.58 14.02 4.90
N VAL A 59 8.11 12.93 4.36
CA VAL A 59 9.43 12.88 3.72
C VAL A 59 9.28 12.14 2.40
N GLY A 60 9.40 12.86 1.27
CA GLY A 60 9.31 12.30 -0.08
C GLY A 60 10.49 11.41 -0.41
N VAL A 61 10.23 10.24 -0.96
CA VAL A 61 11.25 9.22 -1.30
C VAL A 61 11.01 8.66 -2.70
N SER A 62 11.99 7.89 -3.23
CA SER A 62 11.99 7.41 -4.61
C SER A 62 10.94 6.35 -4.93
N SER A 63 10.47 5.60 -3.93
CA SER A 63 9.42 4.57 -4.10
C SER A 63 8.78 4.18 -2.77
N GLY A 64 7.66 3.45 -2.83
CA GLY A 64 7.09 2.85 -1.61
C GLY A 64 8.01 1.79 -0.99
N THR A 65 8.78 1.06 -1.79
CA THR A 65 9.80 0.12 -1.31
C THR A 65 10.89 0.84 -0.53
N ASP A 66 11.39 1.96 -1.04
CA ASP A 66 12.39 2.78 -0.35
C ASP A 66 11.82 3.43 0.92
N ALA A 67 10.52 3.74 0.94
CA ALA A 67 9.86 4.21 2.16
C ALA A 67 9.92 3.14 3.27
N LEU A 68 9.56 1.90 2.97
CA LEU A 68 9.68 0.79 3.91
C LEU A 68 11.15 0.58 4.35
N GLN A 69 12.08 0.61 3.41
CA GLN A 69 13.49 0.41 3.68
C GLN A 69 14.08 1.50 4.57
N ILE A 70 13.82 2.77 4.26
CA ILE A 70 14.32 3.90 5.05
C ILE A 70 13.73 3.88 6.47
N ALA A 71 12.44 3.54 6.64
CA ALA A 71 11.83 3.40 7.95
C ALA A 71 12.53 2.32 8.80
N MET A 72 12.78 1.14 8.22
CA MET A 72 13.45 0.05 8.91
C MET A 72 14.94 0.35 9.17
N MET A 73 15.64 1.01 8.24
CA MET A 73 17.02 1.47 8.44
C MET A 73 17.13 2.45 9.60
N ALA A 74 16.16 3.36 9.75
CA ALA A 74 16.13 4.34 10.84
C ALA A 74 16.00 3.68 12.21
N GLU A 75 15.26 2.58 12.28
CA GLU A 75 15.10 1.79 13.51
C GLU A 75 16.27 0.80 13.73
N GLY A 76 17.27 0.76 12.85
CA GLY A 76 18.40 -0.14 12.95
C GLY A 76 18.05 -1.61 12.76
N ILE A 77 16.93 -1.90 12.10
CA ILE A 77 16.48 -3.27 11.82
C ILE A 77 17.47 -3.97 10.89
N GLY A 78 17.88 -5.17 11.28
CA GLY A 78 18.88 -5.92 10.53
C GLY A 78 19.08 -7.35 11.01
N ARG A 79 20.29 -7.86 10.86
CA ARG A 79 20.63 -9.26 11.18
C ARG A 79 20.32 -9.59 12.65
N GLY A 80 19.57 -10.68 12.86
CA GLY A 80 19.15 -11.12 14.18
C GLY A 80 17.78 -10.59 14.60
N ASP A 81 17.18 -9.70 13.80
CA ASP A 81 15.84 -9.17 14.06
C ASP A 81 14.75 -9.95 13.30
N ALA A 82 13.59 -10.07 13.91
CA ALA A 82 12.37 -10.59 13.31
C ALA A 82 11.41 -9.43 13.00
N VAL A 83 10.91 -9.41 11.77
CA VAL A 83 9.89 -8.46 11.29
C VAL A 83 8.64 -9.24 10.93
N PHE A 84 7.55 -9.01 11.65
CA PHE A 84 6.26 -9.68 11.43
C PHE A 84 5.47 -8.95 10.36
N LEU A 85 4.94 -9.68 9.38
CA LEU A 85 4.23 -9.11 8.24
C LEU A 85 3.23 -10.10 7.63
N PRO A 86 2.13 -9.62 6.99
CA PRO A 86 1.16 -10.52 6.40
C PRO A 86 1.75 -11.31 5.23
N ALA A 87 1.37 -12.59 5.11
CA ALA A 87 1.79 -13.45 4.01
C ALA A 87 1.06 -13.14 2.69
N PHE A 88 -0.08 -12.44 2.77
CA PHE A 88 -0.89 -12.06 1.62
C PHE A 88 -0.77 -10.54 1.39
N THR A 89 0.30 -10.12 0.73
CA THR A 89 0.58 -8.74 0.35
C THR A 89 1.52 -8.67 -0.86
N TYR A 90 1.92 -7.44 -1.24
CA TYR A 90 2.94 -7.22 -2.26
C TYR A 90 4.34 -7.58 -1.74
N THR A 91 5.21 -7.99 -2.65
CA THR A 91 6.55 -8.51 -2.33
C THR A 91 7.43 -7.53 -1.56
N ALA A 92 7.32 -6.21 -1.78
CA ALA A 92 8.14 -5.19 -1.11
C ALA A 92 8.10 -5.30 0.41
N THR A 93 6.93 -5.65 0.99
CA THR A 93 6.77 -5.82 2.43
C THR A 93 7.71 -6.88 3.02
N ALA A 94 8.01 -7.95 2.25
CA ALA A 94 8.88 -9.05 2.69
C ALA A 94 10.33 -8.92 2.20
N GLU A 95 10.57 -8.33 1.03
CA GLU A 95 11.93 -8.22 0.49
C GLU A 95 12.77 -7.21 1.27
N VAL A 96 12.17 -6.13 1.77
CA VAL A 96 12.90 -5.10 2.51
C VAL A 96 13.57 -5.64 3.77
N PRO A 97 12.90 -6.37 4.68
CA PRO A 97 13.58 -7.02 5.81
C PRO A 97 14.77 -7.88 5.36
N LEU A 98 14.60 -8.68 4.30
CA LEU A 98 15.67 -9.56 3.80
C LEU A 98 16.86 -8.77 3.25
N VAL A 99 16.63 -7.69 2.50
CA VAL A 99 17.69 -6.80 1.99
C VAL A 99 18.49 -6.21 3.15
N LEU A 100 17.84 -5.89 4.27
CA LEU A 100 18.50 -5.40 5.48
C LEU A 100 19.13 -6.50 6.34
N GLY A 101 18.93 -7.77 5.99
CA GLY A 101 19.46 -8.93 6.71
C GLY A 101 18.59 -9.38 7.89
N ALA A 102 17.43 -8.78 8.10
CA ALA A 102 16.44 -9.22 9.06
C ALA A 102 15.64 -10.42 8.54
N THR A 103 14.93 -11.10 9.42
CA THR A 103 14.10 -12.26 9.08
C THR A 103 12.63 -11.84 9.01
N PRO A 104 11.97 -11.92 7.84
CA PRO A 104 10.52 -11.75 7.76
C PRO A 104 9.85 -12.95 8.43
N VAL A 105 8.91 -12.71 9.32
CA VAL A 105 8.05 -13.71 9.94
C VAL A 105 6.65 -13.52 9.38
N PHE A 106 6.25 -14.44 8.51
CA PHE A 106 4.95 -14.36 7.86
C PHE A 106 3.83 -14.68 8.84
N VAL A 107 2.82 -13.85 8.85
CA VAL A 107 1.60 -13.94 9.67
C VAL A 107 0.42 -14.16 8.73
N ASP A 108 -0.57 -14.96 9.12
CA ASP A 108 -1.77 -15.14 8.33
C ASP A 108 -2.64 -13.87 8.33
N VAL A 109 -3.64 -13.85 7.49
CA VAL A 109 -4.54 -12.69 7.34
C VAL A 109 -5.97 -13.10 7.68
N ALA A 110 -6.79 -12.12 8.07
CA ALA A 110 -8.22 -12.31 8.25
C ALA A 110 -8.92 -12.42 6.89
N GLU A 111 -9.77 -13.42 6.71
CA GLU A 111 -10.44 -13.69 5.42
C GLU A 111 -11.36 -12.54 4.98
N ASP A 112 -12.04 -11.90 5.92
CA ASP A 112 -13.01 -10.84 5.67
C ASP A 112 -12.38 -9.48 5.33
N GLY A 113 -11.06 -9.31 5.57
CA GLY A 113 -10.38 -8.03 5.45
C GLY A 113 -9.05 -8.06 4.72
N PHE A 114 -8.46 -9.22 4.53
CA PHE A 114 -7.13 -9.43 3.93
C PHE A 114 -5.97 -8.81 4.72
N ASN A 115 -6.24 -8.18 5.87
CA ASN A 115 -5.24 -7.56 6.73
C ASN A 115 -4.74 -8.58 7.76
N ILE A 116 -3.61 -8.26 8.39
CA ILE A 116 -2.93 -9.16 9.34
C ILE A 116 -3.88 -9.69 10.41
N ASP A 117 -3.86 -11.01 10.66
CA ASP A 117 -4.60 -11.65 11.75
C ASP A 117 -3.88 -11.42 13.07
N LEU A 118 -4.57 -10.79 14.03
CA LEU A 118 -3.99 -10.37 15.30
C LEU A 118 -3.71 -11.54 16.26
N ASP A 119 -4.47 -12.62 16.17
CA ASP A 119 -4.26 -13.79 17.03
C ASP A 119 -3.09 -14.61 16.51
N ASP A 120 -2.97 -14.79 15.19
CA ASP A 120 -1.78 -15.40 14.58
C ASP A 120 -0.54 -14.54 14.80
N LEU A 121 -0.65 -13.20 14.75
CA LEU A 121 0.45 -12.29 15.07
C LEU A 121 0.97 -12.53 16.51
N ARG A 122 0.09 -12.54 17.51
CA ARG A 122 0.47 -12.81 18.91
C ARG A 122 1.11 -14.19 19.05
N HIS A 123 0.54 -15.20 18.40
CA HIS A 123 1.07 -16.56 18.41
C HIS A 123 2.49 -16.62 17.83
N ARG A 124 2.75 -16.00 16.68
CA ARG A 124 4.07 -15.99 16.06
C ARG A 124 5.11 -15.20 16.84
N ILE A 125 4.72 -14.10 17.47
CA ILE A 125 5.59 -13.38 18.39
C ILE A 125 6.03 -14.31 19.54
N ALA A 126 5.07 -15.04 20.13
CA ALA A 126 5.38 -15.98 21.21
C ALA A 126 6.33 -17.11 20.74
N LEU A 127 6.13 -17.65 19.55
CA LEU A 127 7.01 -18.67 18.96
C LEU A 127 8.45 -18.15 18.76
N VAL A 128 8.60 -16.94 18.21
CA VAL A 128 9.91 -16.31 17.99
C VAL A 128 10.63 -16.09 19.32
N LYS A 129 9.92 -15.60 20.34
CA LYS A 129 10.48 -15.41 21.70
C LYS A 129 10.88 -16.73 22.33
N ALA A 130 10.06 -17.77 22.22
CA ALA A 130 10.36 -19.11 22.76
C ALA A 130 11.57 -19.75 22.07
N ALA A 131 11.75 -19.54 20.77
CA ALA A 131 12.92 -20.03 20.02
C ALA A 131 14.22 -19.34 20.46
N GLY A 132 14.18 -18.11 20.93
CA GLY A 132 15.32 -17.34 21.46
C GLY A 132 16.44 -17.07 20.45
N LYS A 133 16.15 -17.18 19.15
CA LYS A 133 17.16 -17.04 18.07
C LYS A 133 17.11 -15.68 17.39
N LEU A 134 15.96 -15.01 17.42
CA LEU A 134 15.71 -13.72 16.82
C LEU A 134 15.07 -12.78 17.83
N HIS A 135 15.29 -11.49 17.63
CA HIS A 135 14.70 -10.43 18.43
C HIS A 135 13.45 -9.87 17.72
N PRO A 136 12.23 -9.96 18.28
CA PRO A 136 11.06 -9.28 17.75
C PRO A 136 11.29 -7.76 17.67
N ARG A 137 11.29 -7.17 16.48
CA ARG A 137 11.66 -5.76 16.28
C ARG A 137 10.56 -4.90 15.69
N ALA A 138 9.76 -5.43 14.75
CA ALA A 138 8.75 -4.65 14.10
C ALA A 138 7.56 -5.49 13.66
N VAL A 139 6.41 -4.85 13.56
CA VAL A 139 5.23 -5.32 12.83
C VAL A 139 5.02 -4.40 11.64
N VAL A 140 4.89 -4.98 10.45
CA VAL A 140 4.41 -4.25 9.27
C VAL A 140 2.93 -4.61 9.09
N GLY A 141 2.05 -3.69 9.46
CA GLY A 141 0.63 -3.76 9.08
C GLY A 141 0.49 -3.28 7.64
N VAL A 142 -0.31 -3.96 6.85
CA VAL A 142 -0.57 -3.55 5.46
C VAL A 142 -2.03 -3.18 5.32
N ASP A 143 -2.29 -1.95 4.85
CA ASP A 143 -3.64 -1.46 4.56
C ASP A 143 -4.04 -1.92 3.14
N LEU A 144 -4.21 -3.24 3.00
CA LEU A 144 -4.33 -3.89 1.71
C LEU A 144 -5.61 -3.46 0.98
N PHE A 145 -5.47 -3.19 -0.31
CA PHE A 145 -6.52 -2.75 -1.24
C PHE A 145 -7.18 -1.41 -0.87
N GLY A 146 -6.62 -0.71 0.13
CA GLY A 146 -7.13 0.57 0.61
C GLY A 146 -7.91 0.48 1.92
N ARG A 147 -8.08 -0.72 2.47
CA ARG A 147 -8.75 -0.93 3.76
C ARG A 147 -7.77 -0.83 4.92
N PRO A 148 -8.00 0.08 5.89
CA PRO A 148 -7.19 0.17 7.09
C PRO A 148 -7.12 -1.17 7.84
N ALA A 149 -5.94 -1.51 8.36
CA ALA A 149 -5.77 -2.56 9.35
C ALA A 149 -6.30 -2.11 10.73
N ASP A 150 -6.44 -3.03 11.69
CA ASP A 150 -6.81 -2.67 13.06
C ASP A 150 -5.63 -2.04 13.81
N TRP A 151 -5.35 -0.78 13.46
CA TRP A 151 -4.22 -0.04 14.00
C TRP A 151 -4.24 0.12 15.52
N PRO A 152 -5.38 0.37 16.19
CA PRO A 152 -5.45 0.37 17.64
C PRO A 152 -4.89 -0.92 18.27
N ALA A 153 -5.31 -2.09 17.75
CA ALA A 153 -4.86 -3.38 18.27
C ALA A 153 -3.40 -3.70 17.89
N ILE A 154 -2.96 -3.36 16.67
CA ILE A 154 -1.55 -3.51 16.26
C ILE A 154 -0.65 -2.66 17.16
N GLN A 155 -1.01 -1.41 17.43
CA GLN A 155 -0.25 -0.53 18.31
C GLN A 155 -0.19 -1.03 19.76
N GLU A 156 -1.28 -1.62 20.26
CA GLU A 156 -1.30 -2.23 21.60
C GLU A 156 -0.27 -3.36 21.68
N ILE A 157 -0.28 -4.27 20.68
CA ILE A 157 0.69 -5.36 20.59
C ILE A 157 2.12 -4.81 20.51
N CYS A 158 2.37 -3.86 19.61
CA CYS A 158 3.72 -3.29 19.44
C CYS A 158 4.22 -2.62 20.71
N ARG A 159 3.38 -1.86 21.41
CA ARG A 159 3.75 -1.22 22.69
C ARG A 159 4.03 -2.25 23.79
N ALA A 160 3.22 -3.29 23.91
CA ALA A 160 3.41 -4.35 24.91
C ALA A 160 4.73 -5.12 24.70
N GLU A 161 5.14 -5.28 23.44
CA GLU A 161 6.33 -6.05 23.05
C GLU A 161 7.57 -5.18 22.78
N GLY A 162 7.46 -3.86 22.86
CA GLY A 162 8.55 -2.92 22.55
C GLY A 162 8.98 -2.93 21.09
N MET A 163 8.03 -3.17 20.17
CA MET A 163 8.27 -3.26 18.73
C MET A 163 7.85 -1.98 18.00
N PHE A 164 8.51 -1.74 16.88
CA PHE A 164 8.17 -0.67 15.95
C PHE A 164 6.94 -1.04 15.11
N ALA A 165 5.97 -0.14 15.03
CA ALA A 165 4.78 -0.28 14.20
C ALA A 165 4.97 0.47 12.88
N LEU A 166 5.06 -0.25 11.76
CA LEU A 166 5.17 0.31 10.40
C LEU A 166 3.90 0.03 9.61
N ASP A 167 3.30 1.10 9.10
CA ASP A 167 2.14 1.03 8.22
C ASP A 167 2.60 1.02 6.76
N ASP A 168 2.34 -0.08 6.05
CA ASP A 168 2.43 -0.14 4.60
C ASP A 168 1.10 0.30 3.99
N ALA A 169 0.91 1.61 3.87
CA ALA A 169 -0.25 2.25 3.27
C ALA A 169 -0.09 2.49 1.75
N ALA A 170 0.77 1.72 1.08
CA ALA A 170 1.04 1.87 -0.35
C ALA A 170 -0.21 1.77 -1.25
N GLN A 171 -1.31 1.21 -0.75
CA GLN A 171 -2.59 1.09 -1.46
C GLN A 171 -3.72 1.88 -0.82
N ALA A 172 -3.45 2.61 0.27
CA ALA A 172 -4.49 3.13 1.15
C ALA A 172 -4.40 4.63 1.43
N PHE A 173 -3.56 5.39 0.72
CA PHE A 173 -3.46 6.82 0.97
C PHE A 173 -4.82 7.51 0.78
N GLY A 174 -5.28 8.16 1.84
CA GLY A 174 -6.61 8.75 1.95
C GLY A 174 -7.63 7.93 2.73
N GLY A 175 -7.30 6.68 3.08
CA GLY A 175 -8.08 5.89 4.02
C GLY A 175 -8.09 6.49 5.44
N ALA A 176 -9.09 6.12 6.23
CA ALA A 176 -9.21 6.57 7.61
C ALA A 176 -9.76 5.46 8.51
N LEU A 177 -9.46 5.54 9.80
CA LEU A 177 -9.98 4.67 10.84
C LEU A 177 -10.43 5.52 12.03
N HIS A 178 -11.68 5.34 12.47
CA HIS A 178 -12.29 6.12 13.55
C HIS A 178 -12.14 7.64 13.36
N GLY A 179 -12.34 8.10 12.12
CA GLY A 179 -12.25 9.51 11.74
C GLY A 179 -10.82 10.08 11.67
N LYS A 180 -9.79 9.27 11.88
CA LYS A 180 -8.38 9.66 11.72
C LYS A 180 -7.82 9.06 10.44
N ARG A 181 -7.21 9.88 9.60
CA ARG A 181 -6.52 9.40 8.40
C ARG A 181 -5.33 8.52 8.76
N LEU A 182 -4.99 7.60 7.85
CA LEU A 182 -3.73 6.85 7.93
C LEU A 182 -2.55 7.83 7.90
N GLY A 183 -1.52 7.56 8.67
CA GLY A 183 -0.44 8.49 9.00
C GLY A 183 -0.51 9.03 10.44
N GLN A 184 -1.65 8.80 11.13
CA GLN A 184 -1.82 9.19 12.53
C GLN A 184 -1.79 8.00 13.50
N TRP A 185 -1.64 6.78 12.99
CA TRP A 185 -1.73 5.56 13.79
C TRP A 185 -0.36 4.93 14.08
N ALA A 186 0.38 4.54 13.08
CA ALA A 186 1.66 3.86 13.24
C ALA A 186 2.79 4.82 13.64
N ASP A 187 3.94 4.27 14.05
CA ASP A 187 5.17 5.06 14.29
C ASP A 187 5.68 5.71 13.02
N ALA A 188 5.52 4.99 11.89
CA ALA A 188 5.73 5.50 10.55
C ALA A 188 4.74 4.88 9.57
N THR A 189 4.36 5.64 8.53
CA THR A 189 3.50 5.18 7.43
C THR A 189 4.22 5.34 6.11
N ALA A 190 4.36 4.24 5.36
CA ALA A 190 4.99 4.21 4.05
C ALA A 190 3.94 4.35 2.93
N LEU A 191 4.15 5.30 2.03
CA LEU A 191 3.28 5.59 0.89
C LEU A 191 3.98 5.23 -0.42
N SER A 192 3.22 4.78 -1.39
CA SER A 192 3.65 4.60 -2.78
C SER A 192 2.89 5.53 -3.71
N PHE A 193 3.62 6.16 -4.62
CA PHE A 193 3.07 6.99 -5.69
C PHE A 193 3.22 6.34 -7.06
N TYR A 194 3.36 5.00 -7.12
CA TYR A 194 3.30 4.28 -8.39
C TYR A 194 2.03 4.69 -9.15
N PRO A 195 2.05 4.83 -10.49
CA PRO A 195 0.99 5.50 -11.26
C PRO A 195 -0.43 5.03 -11.00
N THR A 196 -0.64 3.76 -10.63
CA THR A 196 -1.98 3.18 -10.38
C THR A 196 -2.50 3.37 -8.96
N LYS A 197 -1.71 3.98 -8.06
CA LYS A 197 -2.10 4.24 -6.67
C LYS A 197 -3.16 5.34 -6.58
N THR A 198 -3.85 5.43 -5.44
CA THR A 198 -4.88 6.45 -5.19
C THR A 198 -4.36 7.86 -5.46
N LEU A 199 -3.12 8.13 -5.04
CA LEU A 199 -2.35 9.29 -5.46
C LEU A 199 -1.08 8.77 -6.16
N GLY A 200 -1.05 8.80 -7.50
CA GLY A 200 0.05 8.27 -8.30
C GLY A 200 0.74 9.34 -9.14
N CYS A 201 2.09 9.32 -9.18
CA CYS A 201 2.88 10.15 -10.08
C CYS A 201 3.01 9.51 -11.48
N TYR A 202 3.91 10.01 -12.32
CA TYR A 202 4.14 9.47 -13.68
C TYR A 202 5.51 8.77 -13.77
N GLY A 203 5.76 7.90 -12.83
CA GLY A 203 6.95 7.10 -12.63
C GLY A 203 6.94 6.53 -11.23
N ASP A 204 8.09 6.27 -10.63
CA ASP A 204 8.18 5.86 -9.24
C ASP A 204 8.19 7.06 -8.30
N GLY A 205 7.69 6.84 -7.09
CA GLY A 205 7.67 7.80 -6.00
C GLY A 205 7.07 7.18 -4.75
N GLY A 206 7.34 7.79 -3.63
CA GLY A 206 6.81 7.41 -2.34
C GLY A 206 6.98 8.51 -1.31
N ALA A 207 6.50 8.28 -0.10
CA ALA A 207 6.77 9.14 1.04
C ALA A 207 6.70 8.33 2.34
N LEU A 208 7.36 8.86 3.37
CA LEU A 208 7.17 8.45 4.77
C LEU A 208 6.41 9.53 5.51
N LEU A 209 5.42 9.12 6.31
CA LEU A 209 4.76 9.98 7.27
C LEU A 209 5.18 9.56 8.69
N THR A 210 5.36 10.54 9.56
CA THR A 210 5.60 10.30 10.99
C THR A 210 5.18 11.51 11.82
N ASN A 211 4.90 11.28 13.11
CA ASN A 211 4.63 12.35 14.08
C ASN A 211 5.86 12.66 14.96
N ASP A 212 6.96 11.93 14.74
CA ASP A 212 8.22 12.08 15.45
C ASP A 212 9.20 12.94 14.62
N PRO A 213 9.61 14.13 15.12
CA PRO A 213 10.52 15.01 14.39
C PRO A 213 11.92 14.42 14.21
N ASP A 214 12.40 13.63 15.17
CA ASP A 214 13.75 13.02 15.09
C ASP A 214 13.77 11.93 14.00
N ARG A 215 12.70 11.12 13.89
CA ARG A 215 12.52 10.18 12.78
C ARG A 215 12.45 10.90 11.44
N ALA A 216 11.70 12.01 11.35
CA ALA A 216 11.60 12.77 10.12
C ALA A 216 12.96 13.32 9.66
N GLU A 217 13.79 13.82 10.57
CA GLU A 217 15.15 14.28 10.27
C GLU A 217 16.03 13.10 9.82
N LEU A 218 15.96 11.97 10.52
CA LEU A 218 16.69 10.76 10.18
C LEU A 218 16.31 10.21 8.80
N TYR A 219 15.02 10.21 8.43
CA TYR A 219 14.57 9.81 7.09
C TYR A 219 15.13 10.72 6.00
N ARG A 220 15.15 12.06 6.23
CA ARG A 220 15.75 13.01 5.29
C ARG A 220 17.25 12.76 5.08
N SER A 221 17.98 12.45 6.16
CA SER A 221 19.38 12.06 6.08
C SER A 221 19.57 10.76 5.29
N LEU A 222 18.83 9.69 5.65
CA LEU A 222 18.96 8.37 5.05
C LEU A 222 18.63 8.36 3.55
N ARG A 223 17.59 9.09 3.11
CA ARG A 223 17.25 9.22 1.68
C ARG A 223 18.32 9.94 0.86
N THR A 224 19.25 10.66 1.52
CA THR A 224 20.32 11.45 0.89
C THR A 224 21.67 10.94 1.38
N HIS A 225 21.94 9.65 1.16
CA HIS A 225 23.22 8.98 1.45
C HIS A 225 23.66 9.01 2.93
N GLY A 226 22.77 9.35 3.86
CA GLY A 226 23.11 9.48 5.28
C GLY A 226 23.87 10.77 5.61
N GLU A 227 23.77 11.80 4.77
CA GLU A 227 24.36 13.12 5.02
C GLU A 227 23.86 13.71 6.33
N GLY A 228 24.76 14.34 7.08
CA GLY A 228 24.49 15.11 8.27
C GLY A 228 24.11 16.56 7.96
N LYS A 229 24.43 17.47 8.90
CA LYS A 229 24.11 18.91 8.75
C LYS A 229 24.99 19.60 7.71
N THR A 230 26.16 19.06 7.46
CA THR A 230 27.13 19.59 6.49
C THR A 230 27.12 18.73 5.23
N ARG A 231 27.03 19.34 4.06
CA ARG A 231 27.09 18.65 2.77
C ARG A 231 28.38 17.84 2.65
N TYR A 232 28.28 16.59 2.17
CA TYR A 232 29.36 15.61 2.06
C TYR A 232 29.92 15.08 3.40
N GLU A 233 29.39 15.46 4.53
CA GLU A 233 29.63 14.81 5.80
C GLU A 233 28.62 13.68 6.00
N VAL A 234 29.05 12.45 5.75
CA VAL A 234 28.21 11.25 5.86
C VAL A 234 28.29 10.71 7.27
N GLU A 235 27.24 10.89 8.05
CA GLU A 235 27.18 10.44 9.46
C GLU A 235 26.73 8.99 9.61
N ARG A 236 26.06 8.44 8.60
CA ARG A 236 25.51 7.08 8.61
C ARG A 236 25.40 6.50 7.21
N THR A 237 25.29 5.17 7.11
CA THR A 237 25.02 4.54 5.82
C THR A 237 23.56 4.84 5.42
N GLY A 238 23.38 5.52 4.31
CA GLY A 238 22.09 5.84 3.71
C GLY A 238 21.97 5.29 2.30
N MET A 239 21.06 5.85 1.53
CA MET A 239 20.79 5.46 0.15
C MET A 239 20.46 6.68 -0.73
N ASN A 240 20.45 6.50 -2.05
CA ASN A 240 19.89 7.47 -2.98
C ASN A 240 18.38 7.21 -3.11
N GLY A 241 17.61 7.73 -2.16
CA GLY A 241 16.17 7.46 -2.06
C GLY A 241 15.32 8.73 -2.18
N ARG A 242 15.73 9.72 -2.96
CA ARG A 242 15.03 11.01 -3.10
C ARG A 242 13.86 10.93 -4.08
N LEU A 243 12.80 11.69 -3.80
CA LEU A 243 11.73 11.94 -4.76
C LEU A 243 12.18 13.01 -5.76
N ASP A 244 12.04 12.73 -7.06
CA ASP A 244 12.34 13.70 -8.12
C ASP A 244 11.35 14.86 -8.10
N THR A 245 11.86 16.08 -8.34
CA THR A 245 11.05 17.31 -8.36
C THR A 245 9.95 17.26 -9.40
N ILE A 246 10.18 16.65 -10.55
CA ILE A 246 9.17 16.44 -11.61
C ILE A 246 8.00 15.61 -11.06
N GLN A 247 8.26 14.54 -10.34
CA GLN A 247 7.20 13.71 -9.76
C GLN A 247 6.43 14.46 -8.65
N ALA A 248 7.13 15.25 -7.86
CA ALA A 248 6.49 16.11 -6.86
C ALA A 248 5.54 17.14 -7.51
N ALA A 249 5.95 17.78 -8.61
CA ALA A 249 5.14 18.71 -9.36
C ALA A 249 3.84 18.06 -9.91
N ILE A 250 3.94 16.81 -10.39
CA ILE A 250 2.79 16.03 -10.84
C ILE A 250 1.83 15.73 -9.69
N LEU A 251 2.35 15.28 -8.54
CA LEU A 251 1.56 14.97 -7.36
C LEU A 251 0.84 16.20 -6.80
N LEU A 252 1.48 17.37 -6.83
CA LEU A 252 0.87 18.65 -6.44
C LEU A 252 -0.34 19.04 -7.31
N CYS A 253 -0.36 18.64 -8.58
CA CYS A 253 -1.54 18.83 -9.43
C CYS A 253 -2.69 17.88 -9.06
N LYS A 254 -2.39 16.70 -8.54
CA LYS A 254 -3.37 15.65 -8.26
C LYS A 254 -3.91 15.69 -6.84
N LEU A 255 -3.09 16.07 -5.87
CA LEU A 255 -3.45 16.08 -4.44
C LEU A 255 -4.77 16.84 -4.15
N PRO A 256 -5.06 18.00 -4.80
CA PRO A 256 -6.33 18.71 -4.60
C PRO A 256 -7.57 17.94 -5.07
N LEU A 257 -7.43 16.94 -5.96
CA LEU A 257 -8.54 16.14 -6.46
C LEU A 257 -8.86 14.95 -5.56
N LEU A 258 -7.95 14.57 -4.67
CA LEU A 258 -7.96 13.27 -3.98
C LEU A 258 -9.23 13.05 -3.15
N ASP A 259 -9.72 14.02 -2.39
CA ASP A 259 -10.96 13.85 -1.60
C ASP A 259 -12.18 13.54 -2.50
N GLY A 260 -12.30 14.24 -3.64
CA GLY A 260 -13.34 13.96 -4.62
C GLY A 260 -13.20 12.58 -5.27
N GLU A 261 -11.98 12.15 -5.55
CA GLU A 261 -11.70 10.83 -6.12
C GLU A 261 -11.96 9.70 -5.12
N LEU A 262 -11.63 9.88 -3.84
CA LEU A 262 -11.96 8.93 -2.78
C LEU A 262 -13.48 8.77 -2.62
N ALA A 263 -14.22 9.89 -2.62
CA ALA A 263 -15.68 9.87 -2.58
C ALA A 263 -16.29 9.15 -3.80
N ALA A 264 -15.72 9.33 -4.99
CA ALA A 264 -16.14 8.63 -6.20
C ALA A 264 -15.87 7.10 -6.09
N ARG A 265 -14.70 6.69 -5.60
CA ARG A 265 -14.37 5.29 -5.37
C ARG A 265 -15.31 4.63 -4.36
N ALA A 266 -15.66 5.33 -3.27
CA ALA A 266 -16.62 4.84 -2.29
C ALA A 266 -18.02 4.61 -2.90
N ARG A 267 -18.51 5.52 -3.76
CA ARG A 267 -19.78 5.32 -4.49
C ARG A 267 -19.74 4.11 -5.42
N ILE A 268 -18.65 3.94 -6.18
CA ILE A 268 -18.45 2.79 -7.08
C ILE A 268 -18.43 1.48 -6.27
N ALA A 269 -17.71 1.44 -5.14
CA ALA A 269 -17.67 0.27 -4.27
C ALA A 269 -19.07 -0.07 -3.72
N ALA A 270 -19.84 0.93 -3.30
CA ALA A 270 -21.22 0.74 -2.84
C ALA A 270 -22.11 0.18 -3.97
N GLN A 271 -21.97 0.64 -5.21
CA GLN A 271 -22.69 0.10 -6.36
C GLN A 271 -22.30 -1.34 -6.66
N TYR A 272 -21.01 -1.69 -6.64
CA TYR A 272 -20.55 -3.08 -6.76
C TYR A 272 -21.13 -3.96 -5.64
N ASN A 273 -21.07 -3.51 -4.38
CA ASN A 273 -21.65 -4.26 -3.25
C ASN A 273 -23.14 -4.54 -3.46
N ALA A 274 -23.92 -3.54 -3.88
CA ALA A 274 -25.34 -3.68 -4.13
C ALA A 274 -25.66 -4.71 -5.23
N ARG A 275 -24.81 -4.79 -6.27
CA ARG A 275 -25.00 -5.69 -7.42
C ARG A 275 -24.46 -7.10 -7.17
N LEU A 276 -23.37 -7.25 -6.41
CA LEU A 276 -22.59 -8.49 -6.36
C LEU A 276 -22.75 -9.30 -5.06
N SER A 277 -23.22 -8.71 -3.97
CA SER A 277 -23.28 -9.38 -2.66
C SER A 277 -24.08 -10.67 -2.60
N ASN A 278 -25.04 -10.85 -3.49
CA ASN A 278 -25.84 -12.09 -3.59
C ASN A 278 -25.20 -13.17 -4.49
N HIS A 279 -24.06 -12.87 -5.12
CA HIS A 279 -23.43 -13.73 -6.13
C HIS A 279 -22.02 -14.15 -5.75
N VAL A 280 -21.27 -13.27 -5.10
CA VAL A 280 -19.89 -13.48 -4.69
C VAL A 280 -19.63 -12.87 -3.31
N VAL A 281 -18.50 -13.23 -2.68
CA VAL A 281 -18.07 -12.54 -1.45
C VAL A 281 -17.45 -11.18 -1.86
N VAL A 282 -18.12 -10.11 -1.43
CA VAL A 282 -17.65 -8.74 -1.64
C VAL A 282 -16.71 -8.30 -0.50
N PRO A 283 -15.87 -7.27 -0.67
CA PRO A 283 -14.99 -6.80 0.40
C PRO A 283 -15.76 -6.49 1.68
N GLY A 284 -15.31 -7.06 2.78
CA GLY A 284 -15.88 -6.80 4.10
C GLY A 284 -15.65 -5.34 4.55
N THR A 285 -16.43 -4.91 5.53
CA THR A 285 -16.27 -3.60 6.17
C THR A 285 -15.82 -3.78 7.61
N MET A 286 -14.90 -2.93 8.06
CA MET A 286 -14.53 -2.83 9.47
C MET A 286 -15.22 -1.61 10.09
N PRO A 287 -15.86 -1.73 11.27
CA PRO A 287 -16.49 -0.59 11.92
C PRO A 287 -15.54 0.60 12.10
N GLY A 288 -15.97 1.78 11.67
CA GLY A 288 -15.16 3.00 11.76
C GLY A 288 -14.07 3.14 10.71
N ALA A 289 -13.94 2.20 9.76
CA ALA A 289 -12.99 2.31 8.68
C ALA A 289 -13.60 2.93 7.42
N ASP A 290 -12.91 3.93 6.88
CA ASP A 290 -13.16 4.50 5.56
C ASP A 290 -12.06 4.01 4.62
N SER A 291 -12.41 3.09 3.72
CA SER A 291 -11.45 2.54 2.74
C SER A 291 -11.11 3.56 1.67
N ALA A 292 -9.84 3.65 1.28
CA ALA A 292 -9.40 4.41 0.12
C ALA A 292 -9.78 3.73 -1.21
N TRP A 293 -10.23 2.48 -1.17
CA TRP A 293 -10.60 1.69 -2.35
C TRP A 293 -9.54 1.74 -3.45
N GLY A 294 -8.30 1.48 -3.07
CA GLY A 294 -7.17 1.37 -4.01
C GLY A 294 -7.42 0.28 -5.04
N LEU A 295 -8.03 -0.83 -4.59
CA LEU A 295 -8.57 -1.91 -5.41
C LEU A 295 -9.94 -2.33 -4.88
N TYR A 296 -10.75 -2.98 -5.74
CA TYR A 296 -11.98 -3.67 -5.36
C TYR A 296 -11.85 -5.14 -5.71
N SER A 297 -11.71 -6.00 -4.71
CA SER A 297 -11.39 -7.42 -4.89
C SER A 297 -12.49 -8.30 -4.28
N ILE A 298 -13.06 -9.17 -5.11
CA ILE A 298 -14.08 -10.16 -4.74
C ILE A 298 -13.45 -11.53 -4.51
N LEU A 299 -14.14 -12.40 -3.77
CA LEU A 299 -13.75 -13.78 -3.62
C LEU A 299 -14.77 -14.70 -4.31
N LEU A 300 -14.29 -15.57 -5.16
CA LEU A 300 -15.02 -16.65 -5.78
C LEU A 300 -14.92 -17.91 -4.89
N PRO A 301 -15.81 -18.91 -5.09
CA PRO A 301 -15.75 -20.16 -4.31
C PRO A 301 -14.40 -20.87 -4.40
N ASP A 302 -13.82 -20.92 -5.60
CA ASP A 302 -12.59 -21.64 -5.92
C ASP A 302 -11.89 -21.07 -7.19
N ALA A 303 -10.77 -21.65 -7.56
CA ALA A 303 -9.98 -21.24 -8.73
C ALA A 303 -10.71 -21.52 -10.07
N GLU A 304 -11.56 -22.52 -10.14
CA GLU A 304 -12.32 -22.83 -11.36
C GLU A 304 -13.42 -21.78 -11.57
N ALA A 305 -14.16 -21.42 -10.54
CA ALA A 305 -15.15 -20.35 -10.56
C ALA A 305 -14.48 -19.02 -10.94
N ARG A 306 -13.29 -18.72 -10.37
CA ARG A 306 -12.52 -17.54 -10.75
C ARG A 306 -12.16 -17.54 -12.25
N ALA A 307 -11.71 -18.67 -12.77
CA ALA A 307 -11.34 -18.78 -14.19
C ALA A 307 -12.57 -18.58 -15.10
N ARG A 308 -13.74 -19.13 -14.75
CA ARG A 308 -15.00 -18.91 -15.48
C ARG A 308 -15.39 -17.42 -15.50
N VAL A 309 -15.38 -16.77 -14.33
CA VAL A 309 -15.69 -15.33 -14.22
C VAL A 309 -14.71 -14.48 -15.05
N GLN A 310 -13.40 -14.78 -14.98
CA GLN A 310 -12.41 -14.07 -15.81
C GLN A 310 -12.68 -14.24 -17.31
N ALA A 311 -13.03 -15.44 -17.75
CA ALA A 311 -13.36 -15.70 -19.16
C ALA A 311 -14.64 -14.95 -19.59
N ALA A 312 -15.69 -14.91 -18.76
CA ALA A 312 -16.92 -14.17 -19.02
C ALA A 312 -16.67 -12.65 -19.11
N MET A 313 -15.86 -12.10 -18.18
CA MET A 313 -15.44 -10.69 -18.22
C MET A 313 -14.65 -10.37 -19.48
N GLN A 314 -13.67 -11.20 -19.83
CA GLN A 314 -12.86 -11.01 -21.03
C GLN A 314 -13.69 -11.04 -22.30
N ALA A 315 -14.65 -11.95 -22.41
CA ALA A 315 -15.57 -12.04 -23.56
C ALA A 315 -16.41 -10.77 -23.76
N GLN A 316 -16.67 -10.01 -22.69
CA GLN A 316 -17.38 -8.74 -22.70
C GLN A 316 -16.46 -7.51 -22.76
N GLY A 317 -15.16 -7.70 -22.94
CA GLY A 317 -14.15 -6.63 -22.98
C GLY A 317 -13.97 -5.91 -21.64
N VAL A 318 -14.22 -6.62 -20.53
CA VAL A 318 -14.03 -6.14 -19.16
C VAL A 318 -12.75 -6.72 -18.60
N PRO A 319 -11.72 -5.91 -18.26
CA PRO A 319 -10.48 -6.39 -17.69
C PRO A 319 -10.65 -6.78 -16.22
N SER A 320 -9.84 -7.74 -15.77
CA SER A 320 -9.70 -8.11 -14.36
C SER A 320 -8.25 -8.46 -14.03
N ALA A 321 -7.89 -8.50 -12.76
CA ALA A 321 -6.55 -8.85 -12.31
C ALA A 321 -6.59 -9.72 -11.05
N ILE A 322 -5.49 -10.47 -10.79
CA ILE A 322 -5.34 -11.28 -9.58
C ILE A 322 -4.24 -10.66 -8.71
N TYR A 323 -4.62 -10.18 -7.55
CA TYR A 323 -3.72 -9.64 -6.52
C TYR A 323 -4.02 -10.37 -5.19
N TYR A 324 -3.25 -11.44 -4.81
CA TYR A 324 -2.07 -11.99 -5.46
C TYR A 324 -2.27 -13.46 -5.76
N PRO A 325 -1.63 -14.02 -6.82
CA PRO A 325 -1.84 -15.44 -7.21
C PRO A 325 -1.10 -16.43 -6.33
N LYS A 326 -0.17 -15.97 -5.47
CA LYS A 326 0.65 -16.80 -4.59
C LYS A 326 1.01 -16.03 -3.32
N ALA A 327 0.81 -16.64 -2.16
CA ALA A 327 1.24 -16.10 -0.89
C ALA A 327 2.78 -15.97 -0.81
N LEU A 328 3.27 -14.98 -0.07
CA LEU A 328 4.70 -14.63 -0.06
C LEU A 328 5.59 -15.78 0.41
N HIS A 329 5.19 -16.53 1.45
CA HIS A 329 5.97 -17.66 1.95
C HIS A 329 6.13 -18.80 0.94
N HIS A 330 5.30 -18.86 -0.10
CA HIS A 330 5.42 -19.78 -1.22
C HIS A 330 6.23 -19.24 -2.41
N GLN A 331 6.69 -17.99 -2.34
CA GLN A 331 7.55 -17.46 -3.40
C GLN A 331 8.96 -18.06 -3.28
N PRO A 332 9.58 -18.47 -4.40
CA PRO A 332 10.91 -19.06 -4.37
C PRO A 332 11.97 -18.20 -3.68
N ALA A 333 11.84 -16.88 -3.78
CA ALA A 333 12.77 -15.92 -3.14
C ALA A 333 12.72 -15.97 -1.60
N TYR A 334 11.62 -16.43 -1.03
CA TYR A 334 11.39 -16.45 0.42
C TYR A 334 11.40 -17.87 1.01
N ALA A 335 11.60 -18.89 0.17
CA ALA A 335 11.79 -20.26 0.61
C ALA A 335 13.02 -20.33 1.53
N GLY A 336 12.82 -20.67 2.78
CA GLY A 336 13.91 -20.71 3.77
C GLY A 336 14.13 -19.41 4.57
N ALA A 337 13.34 -18.36 4.34
CA ALA A 337 13.40 -17.14 5.18
C ALA A 337 13.25 -17.46 6.68
N HIS A 338 12.50 -18.53 7.01
CA HIS A 338 12.30 -19.02 8.39
C HIS A 338 13.25 -20.13 8.83
N ALA A 339 14.25 -20.51 8.03
CA ALA A 339 15.09 -21.67 8.36
C ALA A 339 15.72 -21.60 9.76
N SER A 340 15.99 -20.40 10.27
CA SER A 340 16.51 -20.19 11.61
C SER A 340 15.48 -20.49 12.72
N LEU A 341 14.18 -20.42 12.43
CA LEU A 341 13.09 -20.62 13.39
C LEU A 341 12.59 -22.08 13.42
N GLY A 342 12.95 -22.90 12.40
CA GLY A 342 12.42 -24.24 12.22
C GLY A 342 11.07 -24.25 11.49
N GLU A 343 10.26 -25.28 11.77
CA GLU A 343 8.92 -25.39 11.17
C GLU A 343 7.98 -24.34 11.77
N MET A 344 7.37 -23.54 10.90
CA MET A 344 6.39 -22.52 11.27
C MET A 344 4.96 -23.00 10.94
N PRO A 345 3.95 -22.60 11.73
CA PRO A 345 2.57 -22.95 11.43
C PRO A 345 2.15 -22.54 10.00
N ALA A 346 1.26 -23.34 9.40
CA ALA A 346 0.67 -23.05 8.09
C ALA A 346 -0.07 -21.69 8.09
N LEU A 347 -0.33 -21.17 6.90
CA LEU A 347 -0.99 -19.89 6.66
C LEU A 347 -2.23 -20.14 5.75
N PRO A 348 -3.22 -20.90 6.25
CA PRO A 348 -4.27 -21.45 5.40
C PRO A 348 -5.17 -20.39 4.78
N VAL A 349 -5.39 -19.25 5.46
CA VAL A 349 -6.22 -18.17 4.91
C VAL A 349 -5.50 -17.49 3.75
N SER A 350 -4.24 -17.10 3.93
CA SER A 350 -3.41 -16.51 2.87
C SER A 350 -3.31 -17.42 1.64
N GLU A 351 -3.15 -18.73 1.84
CA GLU A 351 -3.08 -19.72 0.76
C GLU A 351 -4.42 -19.86 0.02
N ASN A 352 -5.53 -19.92 0.76
CA ASN A 352 -6.88 -20.03 0.20
C ASN A 352 -7.25 -18.81 -0.63
N LEU A 353 -6.96 -17.61 -0.16
CA LEU A 353 -7.24 -16.35 -0.85
C LEU A 353 -6.57 -16.30 -2.24
N CYS A 354 -5.33 -16.80 -2.37
CA CYS A 354 -4.60 -16.82 -3.65
C CYS A 354 -5.36 -17.60 -4.75
N GLY A 355 -6.14 -18.61 -4.39
CA GLY A 355 -6.96 -19.39 -5.32
C GLY A 355 -8.26 -18.70 -5.74
N ARG A 356 -8.79 -17.80 -4.93
CA ARG A 356 -10.19 -17.32 -5.01
C ARG A 356 -10.32 -15.86 -5.42
N ILE A 357 -9.33 -15.03 -5.17
CA ILE A 357 -9.41 -13.58 -5.32
C ILE A 357 -9.41 -13.11 -6.77
N LEU A 358 -10.24 -12.10 -7.07
CA LEU A 358 -10.30 -11.42 -8.35
C LEU A 358 -10.58 -9.92 -8.16
N SER A 359 -9.72 -9.07 -8.70
CA SER A 359 -9.86 -7.62 -8.65
C SER A 359 -10.57 -7.09 -9.88
N LEU A 360 -11.58 -6.25 -9.65
CA LEU A 360 -12.42 -5.60 -10.66
C LEU A 360 -11.89 -4.20 -10.99
N PRO A 361 -12.27 -3.60 -12.14
CA PRO A 361 -11.98 -2.21 -12.44
C PRO A 361 -12.37 -1.29 -11.29
N MET A 362 -11.41 -0.47 -10.81
CA MET A 362 -11.65 0.48 -9.72
C MET A 362 -10.83 1.75 -9.93
N HIS A 363 -11.50 2.79 -10.39
CA HIS A 363 -10.95 4.14 -10.51
C HIS A 363 -12.09 5.18 -10.44
N PRO A 364 -11.82 6.43 -10.03
CA PRO A 364 -12.87 7.43 -9.72
C PRO A 364 -13.68 7.90 -10.95
N TYR A 365 -13.27 7.52 -12.16
CA TYR A 365 -13.85 7.96 -13.43
C TYR A 365 -14.76 6.90 -14.09
N LEU A 366 -15.08 5.80 -13.42
CA LEU A 366 -16.11 4.85 -13.87
C LEU A 366 -17.47 5.50 -13.71
N ASP A 367 -18.26 5.48 -14.80
CA ASP A 367 -19.67 5.85 -14.74
C ASP A 367 -20.54 4.65 -14.31
N GLU A 368 -21.79 4.95 -13.91
CA GLU A 368 -22.73 3.92 -13.42
C GLU A 368 -22.94 2.79 -14.42
N GLY A 369 -23.07 3.13 -15.72
CA GLY A 369 -23.25 2.12 -16.76
C GLY A 369 -22.02 1.23 -16.97
N GLN A 370 -20.79 1.74 -16.74
CA GLN A 370 -19.59 0.94 -16.77
C GLN A 370 -19.53 -0.02 -15.56
N VAL A 371 -19.89 0.46 -14.36
CA VAL A 371 -19.97 -0.37 -13.14
C VAL A 371 -21.01 -1.48 -13.32
N ASP A 372 -22.19 -1.17 -13.85
CA ASP A 372 -23.22 -2.16 -14.16
C ASP A 372 -22.73 -3.24 -15.13
N ARG A 373 -22.07 -2.84 -16.22
CA ARG A 373 -21.46 -3.78 -17.18
C ARG A 373 -20.41 -4.70 -16.55
N VAL A 374 -19.59 -4.18 -15.65
CA VAL A 374 -18.62 -5.00 -14.90
C VAL A 374 -19.35 -6.02 -14.02
N ALA A 375 -20.37 -5.58 -13.27
CA ALA A 375 -21.16 -6.45 -12.41
C ALA A 375 -21.90 -7.54 -13.23
N ASP A 376 -22.52 -7.17 -14.36
CA ASP A 376 -23.19 -8.12 -15.25
C ASP A 376 -22.22 -9.17 -15.80
N ALA A 377 -21.00 -8.76 -16.16
CA ALA A 377 -19.96 -9.66 -16.66
C ALA A 377 -19.48 -10.64 -15.58
N VAL A 378 -19.39 -10.20 -14.32
CA VAL A 378 -19.09 -11.09 -13.17
C VAL A 378 -20.23 -12.08 -12.97
N ILE A 379 -21.48 -11.60 -12.89
CA ILE A 379 -22.69 -12.44 -12.66
C ILE A 379 -22.84 -13.50 -13.74
N ALA A 380 -22.54 -13.16 -15.00
CA ALA A 380 -22.62 -14.11 -16.11
C ALA A 380 -21.61 -15.26 -16.03
N GLY A 381 -20.54 -15.13 -15.23
CA GLY A 381 -19.51 -16.15 -15.05
C GLY A 381 -19.63 -16.98 -13.76
N VAL A 382 -20.46 -16.54 -12.81
CA VAL A 382 -20.73 -17.27 -11.57
C VAL A 382 -21.71 -18.42 -11.81
#